data_d4903c4206c83fff0a50de06bdbb088f
#
_entry.id   d4903c4206c83fff0a50de06bdbb088f
#
_cell.length_a   1.000
_cell.length_b   1.000
_cell.length_c   1.000
_cell.angle_alpha   90.00
_cell.angle_beta   90.00
_cell.angle_gamma   90.00
#
_symmetry.space_group_name_H-M   'P 1'
#
loop_
_entity.id
_entity.type
_entity.pdbx_description
1 polymer ?
#
loop_
_entity_poly.entity_id
_entity_poly.type
_entity_poly.pdbx_seq_one_letter_code
_entity_poly.pdbx_strand_id
1 'polypeptide(L)'
;MLRALHKSKIPIWHTEGFNPHPFATFPLPLSLGFRGVNECMDVKLEDESFPFEEIISRLNGCLPRGLRVFDVTEPVMKAGKIAFASFTIKISCDGENSRTVCEQLKELLTSESIEVEKKSKKGIKTVDIKQGIKSFEVTEKFDFAELDVVLSAGS
;
A
#
# COMPACT_ATOMS: atom_id res chain seq x y z
N MET A 1 5.09 5.78 -12.28
CA MET A 1 4.68 7.09 -11.78
C MET A 1 5.60 8.22 -12.28
N LEU A 2 6.92 8.26 -12.01
CA LEU A 2 7.82 9.37 -12.44
C LEU A 2 7.71 9.76 -13.92
N ARG A 3 7.61 8.77 -14.84
CA ARG A 3 7.39 9.07 -16.27
C ARG A 3 6.06 9.80 -16.54
N ALA A 4 5.01 9.49 -15.79
CA ALA A 4 3.72 10.18 -15.95
C ALA A 4 3.82 11.62 -15.44
N LEU A 5 4.50 11.85 -14.32
CA LEU A 5 4.78 13.18 -13.80
C LEU A 5 5.54 14.05 -14.82
N HIS A 6 6.59 13.52 -15.44
CA HIS A 6 7.32 14.24 -16.51
C HIS A 6 6.44 14.55 -17.73
N LYS A 7 5.63 13.57 -18.18
CA LYS A 7 4.78 13.74 -19.36
C LYS A 7 3.62 14.71 -19.13
N SER A 8 3.13 14.80 -17.90
CA SER A 8 1.97 15.63 -17.55
C SER A 8 2.26 17.13 -17.63
N LYS A 9 3.54 17.52 -17.66
CA LYS A 9 3.99 18.93 -17.63
C LYS A 9 3.39 19.75 -16.47
N ILE A 10 3.09 19.09 -15.37
CA ILE A 10 2.75 19.75 -14.11
C ILE A 10 4.02 20.39 -13.56
N PRO A 11 3.99 21.61 -13.03
CA PRO A 11 5.16 22.29 -12.47
C PRO A 11 5.58 21.66 -11.14
N ILE A 12 6.18 20.47 -11.21
CA ILE A 12 6.69 19.75 -10.05
C ILE A 12 8.13 20.13 -9.80
N TRP A 13 8.43 20.48 -8.56
CA TRP A 13 9.79 20.76 -8.13
C TRP A 13 10.68 19.53 -8.33
N HIS A 14 11.86 19.76 -8.89
CA HIS A 14 12.86 18.71 -9.12
C HIS A 14 13.93 18.76 -8.05
N THR A 15 14.38 17.57 -7.65
CA THR A 15 15.51 17.46 -6.71
C THR A 15 16.78 18.09 -7.27
N GLU A 16 17.58 18.70 -6.42
CA GLU A 16 18.88 19.23 -6.77
C GLU A 16 19.92 18.11 -6.83
N GLY A 17 20.93 18.26 -7.72
CA GLY A 17 22.04 17.32 -7.85
C GLY A 17 22.28 16.83 -9.27
N PHE A 18 23.11 15.77 -9.42
CA PHE A 18 23.55 15.27 -10.72
C PHE A 18 22.42 14.66 -11.58
N ASN A 19 21.37 14.12 -10.97
CA ASN A 19 20.24 13.54 -11.66
C ASN A 19 18.93 14.15 -11.12
N PRO A 20 18.55 15.34 -11.54
CA PRO A 20 17.30 15.95 -11.11
C PRO A 20 16.10 15.08 -11.52
N HIS A 21 15.20 14.85 -10.58
CA HIS A 21 13.96 14.12 -10.83
C HIS A 21 12.80 14.76 -10.08
N PRO A 22 11.56 14.60 -10.53
CA PRO A 22 10.39 15.13 -9.83
C PRO A 22 10.36 14.67 -8.38
N PHE A 23 10.20 15.60 -7.46
CA PHE A 23 10.07 15.26 -6.05
C PHE A 23 8.72 14.61 -5.80
N ALA A 24 8.73 13.32 -5.54
CA ALA A 24 7.55 12.53 -5.22
C ALA A 24 7.88 11.53 -4.11
N THR A 25 7.05 11.50 -3.09
CA THR A 25 7.18 10.59 -1.95
C THR A 25 5.95 9.72 -1.84
N PHE A 26 6.16 8.42 -1.69
CA PHE A 26 5.10 7.46 -1.40
C PHE A 26 5.12 7.15 0.10
N PRO A 27 4.12 7.59 0.87
CA PRO A 27 4.07 7.36 2.32
C PRO A 27 4.09 5.88 2.70
N LEU A 28 3.40 5.06 1.92
CA LEU A 28 3.36 3.61 2.04
C LEU A 28 3.47 3.00 0.64
N PRO A 29 4.70 2.69 0.17
CA PRO A 29 4.89 2.16 -1.18
C PRO A 29 4.20 0.82 -1.37
N LEU A 30 3.39 0.68 -2.43
CA LEU A 30 2.74 -0.57 -2.78
C LEU A 30 3.77 -1.60 -3.26
N SER A 31 3.84 -2.74 -2.62
CA SER A 31 4.73 -3.83 -3.00
C SER A 31 4.30 -4.50 -4.31
N LEU A 32 5.26 -5.06 -5.04
CA LEU A 32 4.98 -5.83 -6.26
C LEU A 32 4.05 -7.01 -5.95
N GLY A 33 3.03 -7.19 -6.78
CA GLY A 33 2.02 -8.25 -6.61
C GLY A 33 0.80 -7.82 -5.79
N PHE A 34 0.82 -6.65 -5.18
CA PHE A 34 -0.33 -6.10 -4.47
C PHE A 34 -1.16 -5.16 -5.36
N ARG A 35 -2.45 -5.11 -5.11
CA ARG A 35 -3.38 -4.15 -5.71
C ARG A 35 -3.75 -3.11 -4.66
N GLY A 36 -3.46 -1.84 -4.92
CA GLY A 36 -3.89 -0.74 -4.08
C GLY A 36 -5.25 -0.19 -4.51
N VAL A 37 -6.07 0.19 -3.54
CA VAL A 37 -7.36 0.87 -3.77
C VAL A 37 -7.22 2.36 -3.48
N ASN A 38 -6.55 2.71 -2.38
CA ASN A 38 -6.32 4.08 -1.94
C ASN A 38 -4.84 4.28 -1.64
N GLU A 39 -4.06 4.59 -2.67
CA GLU A 39 -2.64 4.88 -2.54
C GLU A 39 -2.42 6.39 -2.55
N CYS A 40 -1.51 6.88 -1.72
CA CYS A 40 -1.15 8.28 -1.65
C CYS A 40 0.24 8.53 -2.22
N MET A 41 0.42 9.68 -2.84
CA MET A 41 1.70 10.18 -3.28
C MET A 41 1.77 11.68 -3.02
N ASP A 42 2.76 12.12 -2.26
CA ASP A 42 3.04 13.54 -2.06
C ASP A 42 3.97 14.04 -3.15
N VAL A 43 3.67 15.18 -3.73
CA VAL A 43 4.51 15.89 -4.70
C VAL A 43 4.71 17.33 -4.24
N LYS A 44 5.87 17.90 -4.54
CA LYS A 44 6.13 19.33 -4.30
C LYS A 44 5.94 20.08 -5.61
N LEU A 45 5.07 21.08 -5.62
CA LEU A 45 4.88 21.97 -6.76
C LEU A 45 5.90 23.12 -6.71
N GLU A 46 6.29 23.64 -7.89
CA GLU A 46 7.03 24.89 -8.04
C GLU A 46 6.10 26.09 -7.94
N ASP A 47 4.86 25.91 -8.39
CA ASP A 47 3.78 26.89 -8.34
C ASP A 47 2.64 26.33 -7.48
N GLU A 48 2.54 26.85 -6.26
CA GLU A 48 1.51 26.45 -5.28
C GLU A 48 0.09 26.88 -5.71
N SER A 49 -0.03 27.80 -6.64
CA SER A 49 -1.33 28.24 -7.18
C SER A 49 -1.85 27.36 -8.31
N PHE A 50 -1.10 26.31 -8.71
CA PHE A 50 -1.49 25.44 -9.81
C PHE A 50 -2.76 24.63 -9.48
N PRO A 51 -3.82 24.68 -10.34
CA PRO A 51 -5.12 24.10 -10.01
C PRO A 51 -5.09 22.57 -9.84
N PHE A 52 -5.69 22.06 -8.77
CA PHE A 52 -5.73 20.62 -8.49
C PHE A 52 -6.48 19.81 -9.53
N GLU A 53 -7.57 20.37 -10.09
CA GLU A 53 -8.32 19.72 -11.17
C GLU A 53 -7.45 19.52 -12.41
N GLU A 54 -6.53 20.45 -12.67
CA GLU A 54 -5.61 20.32 -13.79
C GLU A 54 -4.54 19.26 -13.53
N ILE A 55 -4.09 19.09 -12.27
CA ILE A 55 -3.21 17.98 -11.86
C ILE A 55 -3.90 16.66 -12.16
N ILE A 56 -5.15 16.47 -11.71
CA ILE A 56 -5.93 15.25 -11.91
C ILE A 56 -6.06 14.96 -13.43
N SER A 57 -6.48 15.95 -14.20
CA SER A 57 -6.69 15.81 -15.64
C SER A 57 -5.41 15.42 -16.38
N ARG A 58 -4.31 16.16 -16.15
CA ARG A 58 -3.02 15.93 -16.83
C ARG A 58 -2.39 14.60 -16.46
N LEU A 59 -2.42 14.22 -15.16
CA LEU A 59 -1.88 12.93 -14.73
C LEU A 59 -2.68 11.77 -15.33
N ASN A 60 -4.00 11.83 -15.27
CA ASN A 60 -4.85 10.78 -15.82
C ASN A 60 -4.66 10.61 -17.34
N GLY A 61 -4.33 11.67 -18.07
CA GLY A 61 -3.96 11.60 -19.49
C GLY A 61 -2.60 10.92 -19.76
N CYS A 62 -1.75 10.78 -18.73
CA CYS A 62 -0.40 10.22 -18.86
C CYS A 62 -0.22 8.87 -18.15
N LEU A 63 -1.17 8.47 -17.31
CA LEU A 63 -1.11 7.22 -16.55
C LEU A 63 -1.50 6.02 -17.42
N PRO A 64 -0.88 4.84 -17.19
CA PRO A 64 -1.29 3.61 -17.83
C PRO A 64 -2.66 3.13 -17.35
N ARG A 65 -3.30 2.25 -18.13
CA ARG A 65 -4.56 1.60 -17.72
C ARG A 65 -4.41 0.93 -16.36
N GLY A 66 -5.42 1.10 -15.50
CA GLY A 66 -5.46 0.54 -14.15
C GLY A 66 -4.90 1.46 -13.07
N LEU A 67 -4.29 2.60 -13.43
CA LEU A 67 -3.91 3.66 -12.50
C LEU A 67 -4.73 4.91 -12.77
N ARG A 68 -5.28 5.50 -11.72
CA ARG A 68 -6.06 6.73 -11.81
C ARG A 68 -5.86 7.58 -10.55
N VAL A 69 -5.61 8.85 -10.75
CA VAL A 69 -5.73 9.88 -9.70
C VAL A 69 -7.20 10.27 -9.61
N PHE A 70 -7.79 10.16 -8.44
CA PHE A 70 -9.19 10.50 -8.21
C PHE A 70 -9.35 11.75 -7.34
N ASP A 71 -8.31 12.12 -6.59
CA ASP A 71 -8.32 13.29 -5.72
C ASP A 71 -6.93 13.90 -5.58
N VAL A 72 -6.86 15.20 -5.35
CA VAL A 72 -5.66 15.96 -5.02
C VAL A 72 -6.02 16.98 -3.94
N THR A 73 -5.31 16.96 -2.84
CA THR A 73 -5.53 17.86 -1.70
C THR A 73 -4.20 18.32 -1.11
N GLU A 74 -4.24 19.34 -0.30
CA GLU A 74 -3.12 19.69 0.57
C GLU A 74 -2.82 18.58 1.57
N PRO A 75 -1.54 18.25 1.84
CA PRO A 75 -1.18 17.22 2.79
C PRO A 75 -1.52 17.66 4.23
N VAL A 76 -2.35 16.86 4.91
CA VAL A 76 -2.74 17.10 6.31
C VAL A 76 -1.68 16.57 7.28
N MET A 77 -1.01 15.48 6.92
CA MET A 77 -0.01 14.81 7.75
C MET A 77 1.27 14.50 6.97
N LYS A 78 2.39 14.45 7.68
CA LYS A 78 3.65 13.99 7.09
C LYS A 78 3.57 12.52 6.69
N ALA A 79 4.20 12.16 5.57
CA ALA A 79 4.25 10.81 5.01
C ALA A 79 4.56 9.70 6.03
N GLY A 80 5.50 9.91 6.95
CA GLY A 80 5.88 8.94 7.99
C GLY A 80 4.91 8.76 9.16
N LYS A 81 3.69 9.32 9.09
CA LYS A 81 2.68 9.22 10.16
C LYS A 81 1.64 8.13 9.91
N ILE A 82 1.71 7.40 8.79
CA ILE A 82 0.84 6.24 8.56
C ILE A 82 1.25 5.15 9.55
N ALA A 83 0.35 4.83 10.48
CA ALA A 83 0.60 3.84 11.53
C ALA A 83 0.07 2.44 11.16
N PHE A 84 -0.97 2.38 10.33
CA PHE A 84 -1.65 1.14 9.98
C PHE A 84 -2.05 1.12 8.50
N ALA A 85 -2.15 -0.10 7.95
CA ALA A 85 -2.70 -0.35 6.61
C ALA A 85 -3.70 -1.50 6.66
N SER A 86 -4.78 -1.38 5.90
CA SER A 86 -5.79 -2.43 5.76
C SER A 86 -5.52 -3.25 4.51
N PHE A 87 -5.65 -4.57 4.62
CA PHE A 87 -5.47 -5.51 3.53
C PHE A 87 -6.66 -6.45 3.47
N THR A 88 -7.14 -6.74 2.25
CA THR A 88 -8.05 -7.84 1.95
C THR A 88 -7.26 -8.93 1.25
N ILE A 89 -7.14 -10.09 1.86
CA ILE A 89 -6.37 -11.24 1.38
C ILE A 89 -7.33 -12.36 1.01
N LYS A 90 -7.26 -12.84 -0.23
CA LYS A 90 -8.00 -14.01 -0.69
C LYS A 90 -7.10 -15.23 -0.64
N ILE A 91 -7.52 -16.24 0.09
CA ILE A 91 -6.77 -17.48 0.32
C ILE A 91 -7.51 -18.59 -0.38
N SER A 92 -6.89 -19.14 -1.43
CA SER A 92 -7.41 -20.32 -2.16
C SER A 92 -7.44 -21.53 -1.23
N CYS A 93 -8.49 -22.34 -1.34
CA CYS A 93 -8.66 -23.49 -0.47
C CYS A 93 -8.10 -24.79 -1.08
N ASP A 94 -7.59 -24.77 -2.32
CA ASP A 94 -6.85 -25.85 -3.01
C ASP A 94 -7.39 -27.30 -2.76
N GLY A 95 -8.73 -27.43 -2.76
CA GLY A 95 -9.42 -28.70 -2.53
C GLY A 95 -9.86 -28.95 -1.08
N GLU A 96 -9.48 -28.11 -0.13
CA GLU A 96 -10.06 -28.10 1.21
C GLU A 96 -11.40 -27.35 1.25
N ASN A 97 -12.18 -27.62 2.29
CA ASN A 97 -13.41 -26.87 2.52
C ASN A 97 -13.06 -25.45 3.03
N SER A 98 -13.62 -24.43 2.40
CA SER A 98 -13.41 -23.02 2.79
C SER A 98 -13.68 -22.77 4.28
N ARG A 99 -14.65 -23.47 4.86
CA ARG A 99 -14.97 -23.39 6.30
C ARG A 99 -13.81 -23.87 7.16
N THR A 100 -13.18 -25.00 6.82
CA THR A 100 -12.01 -25.52 7.55
C THR A 100 -10.85 -24.54 7.51
N VAL A 101 -10.57 -23.94 6.33
CA VAL A 101 -9.53 -22.92 6.18
C VAL A 101 -9.85 -21.68 7.05
N CYS A 102 -11.11 -21.26 7.08
CA CYS A 102 -11.54 -20.14 7.93
C CYS A 102 -11.37 -20.43 9.43
N GLU A 103 -11.67 -21.63 9.87
CA GLU A 103 -11.50 -22.07 11.27
C GLU A 103 -10.02 -22.08 11.65
N GLN A 104 -9.15 -22.67 10.82
CA GLN A 104 -7.69 -22.67 11.02
C GLN A 104 -7.09 -21.25 11.05
N LEU A 105 -7.53 -20.36 10.15
CA LEU A 105 -7.11 -18.96 10.15
C LEU A 105 -7.51 -18.23 11.44
N LYS A 106 -8.76 -18.44 11.90
CA LYS A 106 -9.22 -17.83 13.15
C LYS A 106 -8.42 -18.33 14.34
N GLU A 107 -8.15 -19.65 14.42
CA GLU A 107 -7.33 -20.23 15.47
C GLU A 107 -5.92 -19.64 15.46
N LEU A 108 -5.25 -19.60 14.30
CA LEU A 108 -3.93 -19.00 14.14
C LEU A 108 -3.92 -17.53 14.55
N LEU A 109 -4.88 -16.73 14.05
CA LEU A 109 -4.93 -15.29 14.32
C LEU A 109 -5.36 -14.94 15.75
N THR A 110 -5.97 -15.86 16.49
CA THR A 110 -6.30 -15.69 17.93
C THR A 110 -5.21 -16.21 18.86
N SER A 111 -4.21 -16.94 18.36
CA SER A 111 -3.10 -17.43 19.18
C SER A 111 -2.32 -16.30 19.88
N GLU A 112 -1.62 -16.61 20.93
CA GLU A 112 -0.82 -15.64 21.71
C GLU A 112 0.37 -15.09 20.93
N SER A 113 1.00 -15.93 20.09
CA SER A 113 2.13 -15.57 19.23
C SER A 113 2.01 -16.20 17.84
N ILE A 114 2.56 -15.55 16.83
CA ILE A 114 2.67 -16.07 15.47
C ILE A 114 4.11 -15.89 15.02
N GLU A 115 4.89 -16.96 15.17
CA GLU A 115 6.30 -16.95 14.83
C GLU A 115 6.53 -17.30 13.37
N VAL A 116 7.30 -16.46 12.67
CA VAL A 116 7.70 -16.67 11.29
C VAL A 116 9.21 -16.51 11.11
N GLU A 117 9.80 -17.27 10.21
CA GLU A 117 11.20 -17.11 9.83
C GLU A 117 11.38 -15.99 8.82
N LYS A 118 12.10 -14.94 9.22
CA LYS A 118 12.46 -13.81 8.34
C LYS A 118 13.92 -13.92 7.92
N LYS A 119 14.15 -14.07 6.61
CA LYS A 119 15.50 -14.02 6.03
C LYS A 119 15.99 -12.57 5.96
N SER A 120 17.19 -12.32 6.45
CA SER A 120 17.87 -11.02 6.36
C SER A 120 19.29 -11.22 5.84
N LYS A 121 19.99 -10.13 5.51
CA LYS A 121 21.42 -10.18 5.13
C LYS A 121 22.31 -10.79 6.23
N LYS A 122 21.85 -10.82 7.49
CA LYS A 122 22.57 -11.36 8.65
C LYS A 122 22.18 -12.80 9.01
N GLY A 123 21.30 -13.44 8.20
CA GLY A 123 20.83 -14.80 8.45
C GLY A 123 19.30 -14.88 8.64
N ILE A 124 18.84 -16.05 9.08
CA ILE A 124 17.44 -16.33 9.39
C ILE A 124 17.19 -15.90 10.84
N LYS A 125 16.10 -15.20 11.09
CA LYS A 125 15.65 -14.82 12.44
C LYS A 125 14.17 -15.13 12.58
N THR A 126 13.79 -15.77 13.68
CA THR A 126 12.38 -15.94 14.06
C THR A 126 11.84 -14.62 14.61
N VAL A 127 10.68 -14.22 14.12
CA VAL A 127 10.00 -12.98 14.51
C VAL A 127 8.54 -13.29 14.79
N ASP A 128 8.04 -12.83 15.93
CA ASP A 128 6.62 -12.86 16.22
C ASP A 128 5.93 -11.68 15.50
N ILE A 129 5.01 -12.02 14.59
CA ILE A 129 4.25 -11.03 13.82
C ILE A 129 2.90 -10.67 14.45
N LYS A 130 2.50 -11.35 15.52
CA LYS A 130 1.23 -11.12 16.21
C LYS A 130 1.05 -9.67 16.64
N GLN A 131 2.09 -9.04 17.15
CA GLN A 131 2.07 -7.66 17.61
C GLN A 131 1.81 -6.65 16.48
N GLY A 132 2.08 -7.03 15.23
CA GLY A 132 1.80 -6.22 14.05
C GLY A 132 0.34 -6.25 13.61
N ILE A 133 -0.49 -7.16 14.13
CA ILE A 133 -1.89 -7.34 13.77
C ILE A 133 -2.76 -6.53 14.72
N LYS A 134 -3.41 -5.48 14.21
CA LYS A 134 -4.32 -4.62 14.97
C LYS A 134 -5.71 -5.22 15.12
N SER A 135 -6.26 -5.68 14.01
CA SER A 135 -7.59 -6.31 13.93
C SER A 135 -7.67 -7.21 12.71
N PHE A 136 -8.56 -8.17 12.74
CA PHE A 136 -8.83 -9.03 11.60
C PHE A 136 -10.29 -9.50 11.58
N GLU A 137 -10.77 -9.84 10.38
CA GLU A 137 -12.04 -10.50 10.14
C GLU A 137 -11.83 -11.59 9.10
N VAL A 138 -12.37 -12.79 9.35
CA VAL A 138 -12.29 -13.92 8.43
C VAL A 138 -13.69 -14.27 7.97
N THR A 139 -13.93 -14.16 6.65
CA THR A 139 -15.20 -14.43 5.99
C THR A 139 -15.08 -15.65 5.10
N GLU A 140 -15.99 -16.59 5.26
CA GLU A 140 -16.12 -17.75 4.35
C GLU A 140 -16.75 -17.30 3.04
N LYS A 141 -16.14 -17.70 1.91
CA LYS A 141 -16.70 -17.58 0.56
C LYS A 141 -16.82 -18.97 -0.05
N PHE A 142 -17.45 -19.07 -1.22
CA PHE A 142 -17.75 -20.36 -1.86
C PHE A 142 -16.51 -21.23 -2.11
N ASP A 143 -15.42 -20.63 -2.60
CA ASP A 143 -14.20 -21.34 -3.05
C ASP A 143 -12.90 -20.75 -2.45
N PHE A 144 -13.00 -19.78 -1.55
CA PHE A 144 -11.85 -19.17 -0.87
C PHE A 144 -12.23 -18.64 0.51
N ALA A 145 -11.24 -18.45 1.36
CA ALA A 145 -11.36 -17.67 2.57
C ALA A 145 -10.91 -16.21 2.30
N GLU A 146 -11.67 -15.23 2.77
CA GLU A 146 -11.33 -13.82 2.71
C GLU A 146 -10.92 -13.34 4.09
N LEU A 147 -9.70 -12.81 4.19
CA LEU A 147 -9.17 -12.22 5.41
C LEU A 147 -9.03 -10.71 5.21
N ASP A 148 -9.84 -9.95 5.93
CA ASP A 148 -9.64 -8.52 6.12
C ASP A 148 -8.78 -8.30 7.36
N VAL A 149 -7.64 -7.64 7.21
CA VAL A 149 -6.69 -7.47 8.29
C VAL A 149 -6.11 -6.05 8.30
N VAL A 150 -5.96 -5.48 9.49
CA VAL A 150 -5.27 -4.21 9.72
C VAL A 150 -3.92 -4.50 10.35
N LEU A 151 -2.88 -4.13 9.65
CA LEU A 151 -1.49 -4.35 10.04
C LEU A 151 -0.79 -3.04 10.37
N SER A 152 0.19 -3.10 11.26
CA SER A 152 1.10 -1.98 11.50
C SER A 152 1.82 -1.62 10.20
N ALA A 153 1.78 -0.35 9.81
CA ALA A 153 2.51 0.20 8.69
C ALA A 153 3.81 0.83 9.20
N GLY A 154 4.88 0.63 8.46
CA GLY A 154 6.19 1.14 8.81
C GLY A 154 7.19 0.02 9.13
N SER A 155 8.44 0.32 8.87
CA SER A 155 9.62 -0.53 9.14
C SER A 155 10.16 -0.29 10.54
#